data_19c5ba893380f430acaac72f616d85b6
#
_entry.id   19c5ba893380f430acaac72f616d85b6
#
_cell.length_a   1.000
_cell.length_b   1.000
_cell.length_c   1.000
_cell.angle_alpha   90.00
_cell.angle_beta   90.00
_cell.angle_gamma   90.00
#
_symmetry.space_group_name_H-M   'P 1'
#
loop_
_entity.id
_entity.type
_entity.pdbx_description
1 polymer ?
#
loop_
_entity_poly.entity_id
_entity_poly.type
_entity_poly.pdbx_seq_one_letter_code
_entity_poly.pdbx_strand_id
1 'polypeptide(L)'
;LTALTFATNTVSFLFEGYKQDVKPSQEIIAPSNGSNQFKHSVGFIVYEISQTQKNNLQKLAKGNFIAIVENKGKSVDAFEVYGLGSGMEIIPGVARDSYANGGGYIIQLATPDSEFEPKLPQTLFITDYATTLALVEEYAGLPTVTTLSDLALQVAGGDSLTVTGTNFYGNTASSVVLSAYWVNQVTGALVAQTGLTVASDTSITCTTVALTAGSYRLRVTTSRGVTDSTQVAIAS
;
A
#
# COMPACT_ATOMS: atom_id res chain seq x y z
N LEU A 1 -0.89 -3.49 20.42
CA LEU A 1 -1.45 -4.59 19.64
C LEU A 1 -0.31 -5.50 19.17
N THR A 2 -0.46 -6.80 19.39
CA THR A 2 0.48 -7.84 18.92
C THR A 2 -0.06 -8.62 17.73
N ALA A 3 -1.27 -8.32 17.31
CA ALA A 3 -1.92 -8.83 16.11
C ALA A 3 -2.99 -7.84 15.64
N LEU A 4 -3.26 -7.85 14.36
CA LEU A 4 -4.37 -7.15 13.72
C LEU A 4 -4.90 -8.06 12.62
N THR A 5 -6.20 -8.23 12.55
CA THR A 5 -6.83 -9.07 11.52
C THR A 5 -7.99 -8.30 10.91
N PHE A 6 -8.00 -8.19 9.59
CA PHE A 6 -9.08 -7.58 8.84
C PHE A 6 -10.03 -8.64 8.26
N ALA A 7 -11.26 -8.24 8.03
CA ALA A 7 -12.22 -9.09 7.33
C ALA A 7 -11.75 -9.37 5.89
N THR A 8 -12.15 -10.52 5.36
CA THR A 8 -11.90 -10.87 3.95
C THR A 8 -12.50 -9.79 3.04
N ASN A 9 -11.78 -9.43 1.99
CA ASN A 9 -12.14 -8.36 1.03
C ASN A 9 -12.12 -6.94 1.61
N THR A 10 -11.41 -6.69 2.71
CA THR A 10 -11.14 -5.33 3.17
C THR A 10 -10.41 -4.53 2.09
N VAL A 11 -10.94 -3.36 1.76
CA VAL A 11 -10.28 -2.45 0.81
C VAL A 11 -9.33 -1.56 1.58
N SER A 12 -8.06 -1.55 1.18
CA SER A 12 -7.01 -0.71 1.75
C SER A 12 -6.55 0.35 0.75
N PHE A 13 -6.04 1.44 1.28
CA PHE A 13 -5.41 2.51 0.51
C PHE A 13 -4.08 2.85 1.18
N LEU A 14 -3.01 2.88 0.39
CA LEU A 14 -1.72 3.36 0.84
C LEU A 14 -1.51 4.79 0.36
N PHE A 15 -1.13 5.67 1.28
CA PHE A 15 -0.74 7.03 0.98
C PHE A 15 0.64 7.29 1.57
N GLU A 16 1.58 7.67 0.72
CA GLU A 16 2.92 8.07 1.14
C GLU A 16 2.96 9.59 1.36
N GLY A 17 3.33 10.00 2.55
CA GLY A 17 3.52 11.41 2.88
C GLY A 17 4.90 11.90 2.45
N TYR A 18 4.98 13.13 1.94
CA TYR A 18 6.25 13.79 1.68
C TYR A 18 6.65 14.62 2.90
N LYS A 19 7.85 14.36 3.46
CA LYS A 19 8.37 15.01 4.68
C LYS A 19 7.44 14.81 5.90
N GLN A 20 6.76 15.86 6.36
CA GLN A 20 5.91 15.88 7.55
C GLN A 20 4.44 16.14 7.18
N ASP A 21 4.02 15.70 6.02
CA ASP A 21 2.66 15.97 5.52
C ASP A 21 1.60 15.04 6.14
N VAL A 22 2.01 13.94 6.77
CA VAL A 22 1.11 13.11 7.59
C VAL A 22 1.11 13.65 9.01
N LYS A 23 -0.07 14.04 9.50
CA LYS A 23 -0.29 14.70 10.79
C LYS A 23 -1.33 13.94 11.61
N PRO A 24 -0.92 12.89 12.31
CA PRO A 24 -1.79 12.23 13.28
C PRO A 24 -1.98 13.13 14.49
N SER A 25 -3.17 13.13 15.07
CA SER A 25 -3.46 13.84 16.31
C SER A 25 -4.59 13.15 17.08
N GLN A 26 -4.64 13.41 18.37
CA GLN A 26 -5.69 12.95 19.27
C GLN A 26 -6.10 14.08 20.22
N GLU A 27 -7.38 14.12 20.55
CA GLU A 27 -7.96 15.08 21.49
C GLU A 27 -8.76 14.32 22.54
N ILE A 28 -8.67 14.76 23.80
CA ILE A 28 -9.51 14.23 24.89
C ILE A 28 -10.84 14.96 24.86
N ILE A 29 -11.91 14.21 24.74
CA ILE A 29 -13.28 14.72 24.82
C ILE A 29 -13.87 14.29 26.15
N ALA A 30 -14.30 15.26 26.93
CA ALA A 30 -14.96 15.06 28.22
C ALA A 30 -16.48 15.30 28.06
N PRO A 31 -17.28 14.28 27.75
CA PRO A 31 -18.73 14.44 27.68
C PRO A 31 -19.30 14.74 29.08
N SER A 32 -20.36 15.54 29.12
CA SER A 32 -20.94 16.06 30.36
C SER A 32 -21.45 15.00 31.35
N ASN A 33 -21.62 13.76 30.94
CA ASN A 33 -22.22 12.65 31.67
C ASN A 33 -21.56 11.28 31.47
N GLY A 34 -20.27 11.23 31.11
CA GLY A 34 -19.58 9.96 30.80
C GLY A 34 -18.10 9.98 31.11
N SER A 35 -17.44 8.86 30.85
CA SER A 35 -16.00 8.75 30.91
C SER A 35 -15.35 9.52 29.74
N ASN A 36 -14.15 10.03 29.94
CA ASN A 36 -13.39 10.66 28.87
C ASN A 36 -13.25 9.72 27.67
N GLN A 37 -13.45 10.28 26.49
CA GLN A 37 -13.30 9.63 25.20
C GLN A 37 -12.26 10.37 24.39
N PHE A 38 -11.90 9.84 23.24
CA PHE A 38 -10.84 10.38 22.43
C PHE A 38 -11.33 10.63 21.00
N LYS A 39 -10.99 11.79 20.47
CA LYS A 39 -11.16 12.07 19.04
C LYS A 39 -9.83 11.81 18.35
N HIS A 40 -9.80 10.82 17.48
CA HIS A 40 -8.64 10.57 16.64
C HIS A 40 -8.75 11.36 15.35
N SER A 41 -7.65 11.91 14.85
CA SER A 41 -7.60 12.45 13.50
C SER A 41 -6.26 12.20 12.82
N VAL A 42 -6.30 12.05 11.49
CA VAL A 42 -5.11 11.90 10.64
C VAL A 42 -5.28 12.78 9.42
N GLY A 43 -4.44 13.82 9.33
CA GLY A 43 -4.36 14.69 8.18
C GLY A 43 -3.21 14.28 7.26
N PHE A 44 -3.38 14.33 5.93
CA PHE A 44 -2.32 14.08 4.96
C PHE A 44 -2.59 14.79 3.64
N ILE A 45 -1.54 14.91 2.81
CA ILE A 45 -1.62 15.54 1.50
C ILE A 45 -1.33 14.50 0.41
N VAL A 46 -2.21 14.42 -0.58
CA VAL A 46 -2.05 13.56 -1.76
C VAL A 46 -1.63 14.40 -2.94
N TYR A 47 -0.37 14.31 -3.33
CA TYR A 47 0.21 15.09 -4.45
C TYR A 47 -0.08 14.45 -5.81
N GLU A 48 -0.24 13.15 -5.87
CA GLU A 48 -0.58 12.47 -7.11
C GLU A 48 -2.02 12.76 -7.53
N ILE A 49 -2.18 13.32 -8.73
CA ILE A 49 -3.48 13.74 -9.28
C ILE A 49 -3.98 12.82 -10.40
N SER A 50 -3.46 11.59 -10.48
CA SER A 50 -3.92 10.59 -11.45
C SER A 50 -5.41 10.28 -11.28
N GLN A 51 -6.05 9.77 -12.33
CA GLN A 51 -7.46 9.35 -12.26
C GLN A 51 -7.66 8.22 -11.23
N THR A 52 -6.66 7.34 -11.07
CA THR A 52 -6.68 6.26 -10.08
C THR A 52 -6.76 6.84 -8.67
N GLN A 53 -5.92 7.82 -8.34
CA GLN A 53 -5.94 8.47 -7.02
C GLN A 53 -7.24 9.24 -6.78
N LYS A 54 -7.77 9.94 -7.78
CA LYS A 54 -9.08 10.59 -7.66
C LYS A 54 -10.19 9.59 -7.36
N ASN A 55 -10.17 8.42 -8.00
CA ASN A 55 -11.12 7.34 -7.72
C ASN A 55 -10.95 6.78 -6.30
N ASN A 56 -9.71 6.64 -5.82
CA ASN A 56 -9.42 6.21 -4.44
C ASN A 56 -9.94 7.25 -3.43
N LEU A 57 -9.70 8.54 -3.67
CA LEU A 57 -10.23 9.61 -2.83
C LEU A 57 -11.77 9.65 -2.80
N GLN A 58 -12.42 9.37 -3.94
CA GLN A 58 -13.89 9.26 -3.99
C GLN A 58 -14.42 8.07 -3.19
N LYS A 59 -13.68 6.95 -3.14
CA LYS A 59 -14.03 5.80 -2.30
C LYS A 59 -13.80 6.13 -0.82
N LEU A 60 -12.67 6.78 -0.52
CA LEU A 60 -12.34 7.23 0.84
C LEU A 60 -13.42 8.18 1.39
N ALA A 61 -14.01 9.04 0.54
CA ALA A 61 -15.06 9.97 0.94
C ALA A 61 -16.41 9.29 1.30
N LYS A 62 -16.55 7.99 1.11
CA LYS A 62 -17.82 7.26 1.31
C LYS A 62 -17.73 6.13 2.33
N GLY A 63 -16.60 5.96 2.95
CA GLY A 63 -16.33 4.84 3.85
C GLY A 63 -16.00 5.28 5.27
N ASN A 64 -15.95 4.28 6.14
CA ASN A 64 -15.43 4.37 7.49
C ASN A 64 -14.14 3.54 7.54
N PHE A 65 -13.04 4.08 8.09
CA PHE A 65 -11.70 3.54 7.94
C PHE A 65 -10.97 3.44 9.28
N ILE A 66 -10.05 2.50 9.33
CA ILE A 66 -8.97 2.47 10.32
C ILE A 66 -7.73 3.02 9.61
N ALA A 67 -7.03 3.94 10.24
CA ALA A 67 -5.76 4.45 9.72
C ALA A 67 -4.60 3.84 10.51
N ILE A 68 -3.65 3.25 9.78
CA ILE A 68 -2.36 2.81 10.34
C ILE A 68 -1.32 3.83 9.88
N VAL A 69 -0.68 4.48 10.83
CA VAL A 69 0.33 5.52 10.57
C VAL A 69 1.69 5.00 10.97
N GLU A 70 2.65 5.04 10.03
CA GLU A 70 4.05 4.75 10.31
C GLU A 70 4.76 6.00 10.79
N ASN A 71 5.37 5.93 11.97
CA ASN A 71 6.22 6.97 12.54
C ASN A 71 7.67 6.82 12.08
N LYS A 72 8.36 7.92 11.91
CA LYS A 72 9.74 7.97 11.39
C LYS A 72 10.76 7.18 12.23
N GLY A 73 10.46 6.89 13.49
CA GLY A 73 11.40 6.32 14.45
C GLY A 73 11.77 4.86 14.22
N LYS A 74 11.03 4.09 13.43
CA LYS A 74 11.26 2.66 13.10
C LYS A 74 11.59 1.78 14.32
N SER A 75 10.95 2.08 15.46
CA SER A 75 11.11 1.39 16.74
C SER A 75 9.85 0.57 17.10
N VAL A 76 9.71 0.16 18.35
CA VAL A 76 8.53 -0.58 18.86
C VAL A 76 7.22 0.20 18.73
N ASP A 77 7.28 1.51 18.62
CA ASP A 77 6.18 2.46 18.45
C ASP A 77 6.12 3.05 17.02
N ALA A 78 6.72 2.36 16.05
CA ALA A 78 6.74 2.82 14.67
C ALA A 78 5.35 2.89 14.03
N PHE A 79 4.42 2.01 14.43
CA PHE A 79 3.08 1.95 13.85
C PHE A 79 2.02 2.23 14.89
N GLU A 80 1.16 3.19 14.62
CA GLU A 80 0.01 3.53 15.44
C GLU A 80 -1.30 3.32 14.65
N VAL A 81 -2.31 2.76 15.32
CA VAL A 81 -3.63 2.47 14.76
C VAL A 81 -4.65 3.44 15.32
N TYR A 82 -5.26 4.20 14.44
CA TYR A 82 -6.29 5.21 14.71
C TYR A 82 -7.65 4.71 14.25
N GLY A 83 -8.70 5.06 14.97
CA GLY A 83 -10.06 4.71 14.59
C GLY A 83 -10.41 3.22 14.76
N LEU A 84 -9.78 2.52 15.71
CA LEU A 84 -9.95 1.07 15.84
C LEU A 84 -11.34 0.67 16.40
N GLY A 85 -11.96 1.51 17.20
CA GLY A 85 -13.27 1.26 17.81
C GLY A 85 -14.43 1.78 16.98
N SER A 86 -14.40 3.05 16.65
CA SER A 86 -15.51 3.77 15.98
C SER A 86 -15.26 3.99 14.49
N GLY A 87 -14.03 3.81 14.06
CA GLY A 87 -13.60 4.15 12.70
C GLY A 87 -13.37 5.64 12.51
N MET A 88 -12.96 5.99 11.30
CA MET A 88 -12.66 7.37 10.89
C MET A 88 -13.32 7.67 9.54
N GLU A 89 -13.86 8.85 9.41
CA GLU A 89 -14.48 9.36 8.18
C GLU A 89 -13.73 10.58 7.66
N ILE A 90 -13.88 10.89 6.38
CA ILE A 90 -13.37 12.17 5.85
C ILE A 90 -14.17 13.32 6.46
N ILE A 91 -13.45 14.26 7.07
CA ILE A 91 -14.05 15.53 7.49
C ILE A 91 -14.34 16.36 6.23
N PRO A 92 -15.56 16.93 6.10
CA PRO A 92 -15.86 17.86 5.04
C PRO A 92 -14.89 19.05 4.99
N GLY A 93 -14.43 19.41 3.82
CA GLY A 93 -13.48 20.52 3.66
C GLY A 93 -12.19 20.13 2.92
N VAL A 94 -12.18 18.94 2.31
CA VAL A 94 -11.10 18.54 1.40
C VAL A 94 -10.94 19.58 0.29
N ALA A 95 -9.83 20.31 0.35
CA ALA A 95 -9.50 21.33 -0.62
C ALA A 95 -8.26 20.91 -1.42
N ARG A 96 -8.33 21.13 -2.72
CA ARG A 96 -7.14 21.19 -3.55
C ARG A 96 -6.77 22.65 -3.72
N ASP A 97 -5.62 23.03 -3.17
CA ASP A 97 -5.06 24.37 -3.39
C ASP A 97 -3.78 24.25 -4.21
N SER A 98 -3.79 24.82 -5.40
CA SER A 98 -2.65 24.78 -6.31
C SER A 98 -1.48 25.67 -5.84
N TYR A 99 -1.71 26.61 -4.93
CA TYR A 99 -0.69 27.52 -4.41
C TYR A 99 -0.17 27.13 -3.03
N ALA A 100 -1.04 26.89 -2.07
CA ALA A 100 -0.65 26.68 -0.68
C ALA A 100 -0.07 25.30 -0.41
N ASN A 101 -0.46 24.26 -1.17
CA ASN A 101 -0.13 22.87 -0.89
C ASN A 101 0.50 22.13 -2.09
N GLY A 102 1.21 22.84 -2.94
CA GLY A 102 1.86 22.24 -4.11
C GLY A 102 0.89 21.57 -5.10
N GLY A 103 -0.41 21.93 -5.06
CA GLY A 103 -1.44 21.34 -5.92
C GLY A 103 -2.04 20.02 -5.44
N GLY A 104 -1.64 19.54 -4.26
CA GLY A 104 -2.16 18.29 -3.67
C GLY A 104 -3.57 18.43 -3.07
N TYR A 105 -4.23 17.29 -2.86
CA TYR A 105 -5.47 17.22 -2.08
C TYR A 105 -5.14 17.11 -0.60
N ILE A 106 -5.66 18.02 0.22
CA ILE A 106 -5.61 17.94 1.68
C ILE A 106 -6.75 17.04 2.12
N ILE A 107 -6.39 15.96 2.81
CA ILE A 107 -7.32 14.99 3.36
C ILE A 107 -7.22 15.03 4.87
N GLN A 108 -8.35 15.01 5.55
CA GLN A 108 -8.40 14.82 6.98
C GLN A 108 -9.44 13.74 7.29
N LEU A 109 -8.98 12.67 7.92
CA LEU A 109 -9.83 11.66 8.53
C LEU A 109 -9.97 11.97 10.02
N ALA A 110 -11.17 11.78 10.57
CA ALA A 110 -11.36 11.81 12.02
C ALA A 110 -12.49 10.87 12.45
N THR A 111 -12.47 10.50 13.72
CA THR A 111 -13.62 9.80 14.34
C THR A 111 -14.84 10.69 14.27
N PRO A 112 -16.03 10.13 13.94
CA PRO A 112 -17.28 10.88 13.89
C PRO A 112 -17.59 11.57 15.24
N ASP A 113 -18.19 12.76 15.20
CA ASP A 113 -18.55 13.48 16.43
C ASP A 113 -19.66 12.80 17.25
N SER A 114 -20.33 11.81 16.67
CA SER A 114 -21.34 10.98 17.33
C SER A 114 -20.78 9.76 18.04
N GLU A 115 -19.57 9.32 17.68
CA GLU A 115 -18.97 8.06 18.15
C GLU A 115 -17.46 8.22 18.37
N PHE A 116 -17.08 8.73 19.55
CA PHE A 116 -15.67 8.88 19.90
C PHE A 116 -15.01 7.55 20.27
N GLU A 117 -13.70 7.49 20.13
CA GLU A 117 -12.89 6.34 20.50
C GLU A 117 -12.84 6.16 22.04
N PRO A 118 -12.98 4.93 22.53
CA PRO A 118 -12.87 4.66 23.98
C PRO A 118 -11.43 4.67 24.47
N LYS A 119 -10.45 4.64 23.59
CA LYS A 119 -9.01 4.54 23.89
C LYS A 119 -8.19 5.48 23.00
N LEU A 120 -7.00 5.81 23.47
CA LEU A 120 -5.95 6.42 22.65
C LEU A 120 -5.56 5.51 21.48
N PRO A 121 -4.91 6.06 20.42
CA PRO A 121 -4.34 5.25 19.35
C PRO A 121 -3.49 4.11 19.91
N GLN A 122 -3.61 2.95 19.32
CA GLN A 122 -2.94 1.76 19.80
C GLN A 122 -1.67 1.50 18.98
N THR A 123 -0.55 1.33 19.65
CA THR A 123 0.69 0.88 19.00
C THR A 123 0.52 -0.54 18.46
N LEU A 124 0.87 -0.75 17.19
CA LEU A 124 0.95 -2.06 16.56
C LEU A 124 2.42 -2.48 16.49
N PHE A 125 2.73 -3.58 17.16
CA PHE A 125 4.07 -4.17 17.17
C PHE A 125 3.98 -5.68 17.35
N ILE A 126 4.47 -6.44 16.39
CA ILE A 126 4.38 -7.90 16.41
C ILE A 126 5.58 -8.47 17.18
N THR A 127 6.76 -8.44 16.60
CA THR A 127 8.03 -8.90 17.20
C THR A 127 9.16 -7.91 16.97
N ASP A 128 9.21 -7.34 15.79
CA ASP A 128 10.16 -6.32 15.37
C ASP A 128 9.54 -5.40 14.31
N TYR A 129 10.26 -4.35 13.93
CA TYR A 129 9.81 -3.40 12.92
C TYR A 129 9.57 -4.08 11.57
N ALA A 130 10.48 -4.92 11.11
CA ALA A 130 10.40 -5.53 9.78
C ALA A 130 9.19 -6.48 9.66
N THR A 131 8.93 -7.28 10.70
CA THR A 131 7.76 -8.18 10.76
C THR A 131 6.45 -7.38 10.79
N THR A 132 6.43 -6.28 11.55
CA THR A 132 5.25 -5.41 11.63
C THR A 132 5.00 -4.69 10.31
N LEU A 133 6.06 -4.18 9.66
CA LEU A 133 5.98 -3.55 8.33
C LEU A 133 5.43 -4.54 7.30
N ALA A 134 5.96 -5.77 7.26
CA ALA A 134 5.50 -6.80 6.32
C ALA A 134 4.00 -7.11 6.49
N LEU A 135 3.49 -7.15 7.72
CA LEU A 135 2.07 -7.31 7.99
C LEU A 135 1.25 -6.13 7.46
N VAL A 136 1.71 -4.91 7.69
CA VAL A 136 1.02 -3.69 7.21
C VAL A 136 1.01 -3.63 5.68
N GLU A 137 2.14 -3.96 5.04
CA GLU A 137 2.24 -4.04 3.57
C GLU A 137 1.35 -5.14 2.98
N GLU A 138 1.25 -6.29 3.64
CA GLU A 138 0.31 -7.35 3.25
C GLU A 138 -1.13 -6.85 3.28
N TYR A 139 -1.56 -6.16 4.33
CA TYR A 139 -2.90 -5.58 4.41
C TYR A 139 -3.11 -4.41 3.45
N ALA A 140 -2.08 -3.65 3.15
CA ALA A 140 -2.13 -2.65 2.09
C ALA A 140 -2.33 -3.28 0.70
N GLY A 141 -2.16 -4.60 0.59
CA GLY A 141 -2.28 -5.33 -0.66
C GLY A 141 -1.15 -5.01 -1.63
N LEU A 142 0.01 -4.57 -1.12
CA LEU A 142 1.20 -4.32 -1.93
C LEU A 142 1.71 -5.65 -2.51
N PRO A 143 2.04 -5.70 -3.80
CA PRO A 143 2.56 -6.91 -4.39
C PRO A 143 3.97 -7.20 -3.87
N THR A 144 4.32 -8.48 -3.79
CA THR A 144 5.71 -8.91 -3.67
C THR A 144 6.06 -9.87 -4.81
N VAL A 145 7.33 -9.93 -5.21
CA VAL A 145 7.85 -10.96 -6.11
C VAL A 145 9.05 -11.61 -5.42
N THR A 146 8.88 -12.83 -4.95
CA THR A 146 9.88 -13.54 -4.15
C THR A 146 10.78 -14.44 -4.98
N THR A 147 10.19 -15.21 -5.92
CA THR A 147 10.95 -16.13 -6.75
C THR A 147 10.53 -16.07 -8.21
N LEU A 148 11.52 -16.30 -9.09
CA LEU A 148 11.37 -16.59 -10.49
C LEU A 148 11.78 -18.03 -10.71
N SER A 149 10.99 -18.83 -11.43
CA SER A 149 11.29 -20.24 -11.69
C SER A 149 12.52 -20.46 -12.55
N ASP A 150 12.90 -19.46 -13.32
CA ASP A 150 14.11 -19.46 -14.15
C ASP A 150 14.87 -18.15 -13.99
N LEU A 151 16.18 -18.25 -13.80
CA LEU A 151 17.10 -17.12 -13.66
C LEU A 151 18.11 -17.04 -14.81
N ALA A 152 18.14 -18.04 -15.73
CA ALA A 152 19.00 -18.10 -16.89
C ALA A 152 18.18 -17.98 -18.17
N LEU A 153 17.77 -16.76 -18.48
CA LEU A 153 16.86 -16.45 -19.59
C LEU A 153 17.57 -16.44 -20.93
N GLN A 154 16.91 -16.90 -21.97
CA GLN A 154 17.38 -16.78 -23.34
C GLN A 154 17.14 -15.36 -23.88
N VAL A 155 18.14 -14.77 -24.53
CA VAL A 155 17.98 -13.45 -25.17
C VAL A 155 16.89 -13.42 -26.23
N ALA A 156 16.62 -14.54 -26.89
CA ALA A 156 15.51 -14.67 -27.85
C ALA A 156 14.14 -14.68 -27.20
N GLY A 157 14.08 -14.87 -25.86
CA GLY A 157 12.84 -15.15 -25.14
C GLY A 157 12.32 -16.57 -25.39
N GLY A 158 11.09 -16.81 -24.97
CA GLY A 158 10.43 -18.10 -25.18
C GLY A 158 10.47 -19.05 -23.97
N ASP A 159 11.19 -18.68 -22.91
CA ASP A 159 11.25 -19.47 -21.68
C ASP A 159 9.92 -19.41 -20.94
N SER A 160 9.48 -20.56 -20.43
CA SER A 160 8.30 -20.62 -19.55
C SER A 160 8.69 -20.16 -18.15
N LEU A 161 8.10 -19.09 -17.68
CA LEU A 161 8.39 -18.50 -16.38
C LEU A 161 7.19 -18.55 -15.43
N THR A 162 7.42 -19.04 -14.23
CA THR A 162 6.50 -18.89 -13.11
C THR A 162 7.08 -17.89 -12.11
N VAL A 163 6.31 -16.87 -11.81
CA VAL A 163 6.62 -15.80 -10.85
C VAL A 163 5.83 -16.10 -9.58
N THR A 164 6.52 -16.30 -8.46
CA THR A 164 5.88 -16.48 -7.16
C THR A 164 6.03 -15.21 -6.32
N GLY A 165 4.97 -14.87 -5.62
CA GLY A 165 4.92 -13.67 -4.78
C GLY A 165 3.66 -13.63 -3.93
N THR A 166 3.19 -12.45 -3.60
CA THR A 166 1.93 -12.23 -2.86
C THR A 166 1.18 -11.03 -3.41
N ASN A 167 -0.10 -10.96 -3.07
CA ASN A 167 -0.97 -9.82 -3.37
C ASN A 167 -1.11 -9.47 -4.85
N PHE A 168 -1.02 -10.47 -5.73
CA PHE A 168 -1.36 -10.27 -7.15
C PHE A 168 -2.86 -10.03 -7.37
N TYR A 169 -3.66 -10.35 -6.37
CA TYR A 169 -5.08 -9.98 -6.28
C TYR A 169 -5.32 -8.77 -5.36
N GLY A 170 -4.29 -8.32 -4.61
CA GLY A 170 -4.36 -7.13 -3.76
C GLY A 170 -5.50 -7.17 -2.75
N ASN A 171 -5.70 -8.30 -2.07
CA ASN A 171 -6.81 -8.57 -1.14
C ASN A 171 -8.21 -8.50 -1.80
N THR A 172 -8.31 -8.78 -3.09
CA THR A 172 -9.57 -8.89 -3.82
C THR A 172 -9.79 -10.31 -4.34
N ALA A 173 -10.96 -10.58 -4.93
CA ALA A 173 -11.28 -11.90 -5.48
C ALA A 173 -10.68 -12.18 -6.88
N SER A 174 -10.00 -11.19 -7.48
CA SER A 174 -9.47 -11.29 -8.84
C SER A 174 -8.17 -10.48 -8.98
N SER A 175 -7.41 -10.79 -10.04
CA SER A 175 -6.15 -10.12 -10.32
C SER A 175 -6.28 -8.61 -10.40
N VAL A 176 -5.32 -7.91 -9.77
CA VAL A 176 -5.11 -6.47 -9.86
C VAL A 176 -3.81 -6.11 -10.61
N VAL A 177 -3.13 -7.12 -11.19
CA VAL A 177 -1.93 -6.91 -11.99
C VAL A 177 -2.29 -6.16 -13.26
N LEU A 178 -1.62 -5.03 -13.48
CA LEU A 178 -1.79 -4.15 -14.64
C LEU A 178 -0.74 -4.39 -15.70
N SER A 179 0.51 -4.62 -15.30
CA SER A 179 1.65 -4.81 -16.20
C SER A 179 2.84 -5.46 -15.51
N ALA A 180 3.75 -6.00 -16.30
CA ALA A 180 5.08 -6.38 -15.84
C ALA A 180 6.14 -5.92 -16.83
N TYR A 181 7.36 -5.63 -16.32
CA TYR A 181 8.49 -5.18 -17.09
C TYR A 181 9.78 -5.84 -16.61
N TRP A 182 10.65 -6.18 -17.53
CA TRP A 182 12.03 -6.49 -17.21
C TRP A 182 12.83 -5.18 -17.08
N VAL A 183 13.44 -4.98 -15.95
CA VAL A 183 14.25 -3.80 -15.61
C VAL A 183 15.71 -4.17 -15.70
N ASN A 184 16.42 -3.67 -16.72
CA ASN A 184 17.86 -3.86 -16.83
C ASN A 184 18.58 -3.17 -15.66
N GLN A 185 19.36 -3.93 -14.91
CA GLN A 185 19.98 -3.46 -13.67
C GLN A 185 21.16 -2.51 -13.89
N VAL A 186 21.69 -2.44 -15.11
CA VAL A 186 22.80 -1.55 -15.46
C VAL A 186 22.30 -0.25 -16.09
N THR A 187 21.36 -0.35 -17.02
CA THR A 187 20.90 0.81 -17.82
C THR A 187 19.59 1.40 -17.30
N GLY A 188 18.83 0.68 -16.47
CA GLY A 188 17.48 1.05 -16.07
C GLY A 188 16.43 0.89 -17.17
N ALA A 189 16.80 0.37 -18.34
CA ALA A 189 15.87 0.20 -19.45
C ALA A 189 14.76 -0.79 -19.10
N LEU A 190 13.55 -0.48 -19.55
CA LEU A 190 12.35 -1.29 -19.33
C LEU A 190 11.97 -2.03 -20.62
N VAL A 191 11.76 -3.34 -20.50
CA VAL A 191 11.20 -4.17 -21.58
C VAL A 191 9.88 -4.77 -21.10
N ALA A 192 8.78 -4.44 -21.78
CA ALA A 192 7.46 -4.90 -21.39
C ALA A 192 7.35 -6.42 -21.51
N GLN A 193 6.92 -7.10 -20.45
CA GLN A 193 6.55 -8.50 -20.46
C GLN A 193 5.08 -8.61 -20.86
N THR A 194 4.80 -9.37 -21.91
CA THR A 194 3.45 -9.63 -22.42
C THR A 194 3.01 -11.04 -22.09
N GLY A 195 1.72 -11.36 -22.36
CA GLY A 195 1.20 -12.72 -22.18
C GLY A 195 1.17 -13.18 -20.72
N LEU A 196 0.96 -12.27 -19.78
CA LEU A 196 0.83 -12.58 -18.36
C LEU A 196 -0.49 -13.30 -18.07
N THR A 197 -0.41 -14.42 -17.37
CA THR A 197 -1.58 -15.09 -16.78
C THR A 197 -1.42 -15.10 -15.27
N VAL A 198 -2.30 -14.41 -14.56
CA VAL A 198 -2.31 -14.41 -13.09
C VAL A 198 -3.14 -15.60 -12.63
N ALA A 199 -2.45 -16.66 -12.23
CA ALA A 199 -3.07 -17.94 -11.88
C ALA A 199 -3.70 -17.91 -10.47
N SER A 200 -3.13 -17.13 -9.57
CA SER A 200 -3.63 -16.95 -8.19
C SER A 200 -3.07 -15.65 -7.59
N ASP A 201 -3.46 -15.36 -6.36
CA ASP A 201 -2.89 -14.24 -5.58
C ASP A 201 -1.37 -14.35 -5.37
N THR A 202 -0.81 -15.54 -5.53
CA THR A 202 0.60 -15.84 -5.29
C THR A 202 1.38 -16.32 -6.52
N SER A 203 0.74 -16.42 -7.69
CA SER A 203 1.38 -16.98 -8.88
C SER A 203 0.97 -16.26 -10.18
N ILE A 204 1.98 -15.86 -10.94
CA ILE A 204 1.85 -15.38 -12.32
C ILE A 204 2.65 -16.31 -13.22
N THR A 205 2.13 -16.65 -14.38
CA THR A 205 2.84 -17.39 -15.43
C THR A 205 2.93 -16.56 -16.69
N CYS A 206 4.03 -16.68 -17.42
CA CYS A 206 4.22 -16.06 -18.72
C CYS A 206 5.29 -16.79 -19.53
N THR A 207 5.35 -16.47 -20.82
CA THR A 207 6.49 -16.82 -21.67
C THR A 207 7.37 -15.57 -21.82
N THR A 208 8.66 -15.70 -21.57
CA THR A 208 9.58 -14.56 -21.58
C THR A 208 9.63 -13.90 -22.96
N VAL A 209 9.74 -12.58 -22.98
CA VAL A 209 9.97 -11.81 -24.20
C VAL A 209 11.46 -11.75 -24.52
N ALA A 210 11.82 -11.39 -25.75
CA ALA A 210 13.21 -11.19 -26.13
C ALA A 210 13.84 -10.05 -25.30
N LEU A 211 15.06 -10.31 -24.79
CA LEU A 211 15.84 -9.39 -23.99
C LEU A 211 17.23 -9.19 -24.64
N THR A 212 17.90 -8.11 -24.34
CA THR A 212 19.34 -8.00 -24.63
C THR A 212 20.15 -8.73 -23.55
N ALA A 213 21.36 -9.19 -23.88
CA ALA A 213 22.20 -9.79 -22.84
C ALA A 213 22.42 -8.83 -21.67
N GLY A 214 22.23 -9.34 -20.43
CA GLY A 214 22.34 -8.52 -19.23
C GLY A 214 21.60 -9.07 -18.01
N SER A 215 21.65 -8.30 -16.92
CA SER A 215 21.02 -8.63 -15.64
C SER A 215 19.70 -7.88 -15.50
N TYR A 216 18.65 -8.59 -15.10
CA TYR A 216 17.30 -8.05 -15.03
C TYR A 216 16.60 -8.38 -13.73
N ARG A 217 15.74 -7.50 -13.27
CA ARG A 217 14.68 -7.79 -12.30
C ARG A 217 13.32 -7.69 -12.98
N LEU A 218 12.41 -8.56 -12.57
CA LEU A 218 11.02 -8.45 -13.03
C LEU A 218 10.27 -7.47 -12.13
N ARG A 219 9.77 -6.41 -12.72
CA ARG A 219 8.88 -5.44 -12.07
C ARG A 219 7.44 -5.81 -12.34
N VAL A 220 6.65 -5.98 -11.29
CA VAL A 220 5.19 -6.18 -11.37
C VAL A 220 4.50 -4.94 -10.86
N THR A 221 3.58 -4.40 -11.66
CA THR A 221 2.73 -3.26 -11.29
C THR A 221 1.31 -3.74 -11.09
N THR A 222 0.74 -3.42 -9.95
CA THR A 222 -0.66 -3.66 -9.62
C THR A 222 -1.38 -2.35 -9.39
N SER A 223 -2.71 -2.39 -9.25
CA SER A 223 -3.48 -1.20 -8.83
C SER A 223 -3.19 -0.76 -7.38
N ARG A 224 -2.43 -1.55 -6.63
CA ARG A 224 -2.06 -1.30 -5.22
C ARG A 224 -0.63 -0.79 -5.07
N GLY A 225 0.25 -1.07 -6.02
CA GLY A 225 1.64 -0.65 -5.97
C GLY A 225 2.51 -1.37 -6.97
N VAL A 226 3.81 -1.15 -6.85
CA VAL A 226 4.85 -1.69 -7.74
C VAL A 226 5.87 -2.44 -6.91
N THR A 227 6.34 -3.58 -7.42
CA THR A 227 7.43 -4.35 -6.81
C THR A 227 8.41 -4.86 -7.86
N ASP A 228 9.67 -4.91 -7.49
CA ASP A 228 10.72 -5.58 -8.27
C ASP A 228 11.03 -6.94 -7.64
N SER A 229 11.34 -7.95 -8.46
CA SER A 229 11.75 -9.25 -7.96
C SER A 229 12.98 -9.13 -7.04
N THR A 230 13.00 -9.91 -5.95
CA THR A 230 14.19 -10.00 -5.10
C THR A 230 15.35 -10.67 -5.83
N GLN A 231 15.04 -11.59 -6.74
CA GLN A 231 16.00 -12.31 -7.57
C GLN A 231 16.36 -11.52 -8.84
N VAL A 232 17.56 -11.72 -9.30
CA VAL A 232 18.09 -11.18 -10.57
C VAL A 232 18.20 -12.31 -11.57
N ALA A 233 17.59 -12.16 -12.74
CA ALA A 233 17.71 -13.07 -13.87
C ALA A 233 18.82 -12.58 -14.83
N ILE A 234 19.50 -13.49 -15.48
CA ILE A 234 20.55 -13.23 -16.47
C ILE A 234 20.06 -13.66 -17.83
N ALA A 235 19.97 -12.71 -18.77
CA ALA A 235 19.73 -13.01 -20.18
C ALA A 235 21.06 -13.20 -20.91
N SER A 236 21.26 -14.34 -21.54
CA SER A 236 22.50 -14.71 -22.27
C SER A 236 22.23 -15.48 -23.57
#